data_5d3ca8028c159d8e9ae95c52fac10c12
#
_entry.id   5d3ca8028c159d8e9ae95c52fac10c12
#
_cell.length_a   1.000
_cell.length_b   1.000
_cell.length_c   1.000
_cell.angle_alpha   90.00
_cell.angle_beta   90.00
_cell.angle_gamma   90.00
#
_symmetry.space_group_name_H-M   'P 1'
#
loop_
_entity.id
_entity.type
_entity.pdbx_description
1 polymer ?
#
loop_
_entity_poly.entity_id
_entity_poly.type
_entity_poly.pdbx_seq_one_letter_code
_entity_poly.pdbx_strand_id
1 'polypeptide(L)'
;MKEETTYHIPVLLMPSVDGMNIRPDGTYVDVTFGGGGHSREILSRLGDGGRLLGFDQDEDAERNIVNDPHFTFVRSNFRYLHNFLRYHGIEQVDAVLADLGVSSHHFDDSERGFSFRFDGALDMRMNKRAGLTAADIVNTYDEERLADIFYLYGELKNSRKLASVIVKARAAQKIGTIGEFLEIIKPLFGREREKKELAKVFQALRIEVNREMEALKEMLYAATEALKPGGRLVVITYHSLADRMVKNIMKTGNIEGQAENDFFGHVQTPFRLVNNKVIVPDNDEIERNPRSRSAKLRIAEKL
;
A
#
# COMPACT_ATOMS: atom_id res chain seq x y z
N MET A 1 19.52 23.07 -19.82
CA MET A 1 18.26 23.21 -19.07
C MET A 1 18.10 21.91 -18.30
N LYS A 2 18.22 21.94 -16.98
CA LYS A 2 17.92 20.78 -16.14
C LYS A 2 16.40 20.64 -16.17
N GLU A 3 15.90 19.50 -16.62
CA GLU A 3 14.51 19.11 -16.39
C GLU A 3 14.30 19.16 -14.86
N GLU A 4 13.48 20.09 -14.41
CA GLU A 4 12.90 20.03 -13.07
C GLU A 4 12.04 18.76 -13.04
N THR A 5 12.65 17.69 -12.53
CA THR A 5 11.88 16.51 -12.12
C THR A 5 10.85 17.02 -11.12
N THR A 6 9.59 17.02 -11.51
CA THR A 6 8.46 17.39 -10.66
C THR A 6 8.46 16.42 -9.47
N TYR A 7 9.10 16.83 -8.39
CA TYR A 7 9.23 16.03 -7.18
C TYR A 7 7.82 15.77 -6.65
N HIS A 8 7.43 14.54 -6.66
CA HIS A 8 6.13 14.11 -6.17
C HIS A 8 6.03 14.43 -4.68
N ILE A 9 5.18 15.39 -4.31
CA ILE A 9 4.92 15.73 -2.91
C ILE A 9 4.22 14.51 -2.27
N PRO A 10 4.79 13.95 -1.19
CA PRO A 10 4.16 12.83 -0.50
C PRO A 10 2.78 13.19 0.01
N VAL A 11 1.86 12.24 -0.06
CA VAL A 11 0.49 12.44 0.41
C VAL A 11 0.46 12.55 1.94
N LEU A 12 -0.24 13.56 2.47
CA LEU A 12 -0.38 13.81 3.90
C LEU A 12 0.98 13.85 4.63
N LEU A 13 2.02 14.45 4.01
CA LEU A 13 3.40 14.45 4.50
C LEU A 13 3.48 14.90 5.95
N MET A 14 3.09 16.14 6.23
CA MET A 14 3.23 16.71 7.58
C MET A 14 2.35 15.99 8.61
N PRO A 15 1.05 15.71 8.35
CA PRO A 15 0.23 14.98 9.29
C PRO A 15 0.76 13.58 9.63
N SER A 16 1.41 12.91 8.67
CA SER A 16 1.99 11.58 8.87
C SER A 16 3.23 11.64 9.75
N VAL A 17 4.16 12.53 9.42
CA VAL A 17 5.43 12.64 10.16
C VAL A 17 5.20 13.24 11.55
N ASP A 18 4.28 14.21 11.71
CA ASP A 18 3.87 14.71 13.03
C ASP A 18 3.20 13.60 13.86
N GLY A 19 2.41 12.74 13.21
CA GLY A 19 1.77 11.58 13.83
C GLY A 19 2.76 10.55 14.40
N MET A 20 3.98 10.48 13.88
CA MET A 20 5.04 9.61 14.38
C MET A 20 5.62 10.06 15.72
N ASN A 21 5.39 11.31 16.15
CA ASN A 21 5.91 11.88 17.39
C ASN A 21 7.44 11.72 17.52
N ILE A 22 8.17 12.19 16.50
CA ILE A 22 9.61 11.94 16.36
C ILE A 22 10.40 12.59 17.50
N ARG A 23 11.28 11.80 18.09
CA ARG A 23 12.32 12.20 19.02
C ARG A 23 13.68 12.10 18.33
N PRO A 24 14.63 13.02 18.58
CA PRO A 24 15.92 13.06 17.88
C PRO A 24 16.70 11.74 17.94
N ASP A 25 16.63 11.00 19.05
CA ASP A 25 17.39 9.77 19.28
C ASP A 25 16.58 8.48 19.03
N GLY A 26 15.39 8.61 18.43
CA GLY A 26 14.48 7.48 18.20
C GLY A 26 14.88 6.61 17.01
N THR A 27 14.30 5.43 16.95
CA THR A 27 14.42 4.48 15.83
C THR A 27 13.10 4.39 15.09
N TYR A 28 13.11 4.66 13.79
CA TYR A 28 11.92 4.76 12.95
C TYR A 28 11.99 3.84 11.75
N VAL A 29 10.84 3.46 11.24
CA VAL A 29 10.73 2.67 10.03
C VAL A 29 9.71 3.31 9.08
N ASP A 30 10.12 3.53 7.84
CA ASP A 30 9.25 3.82 6.71
C ASP A 30 9.17 2.55 5.86
N VAL A 31 8.05 1.83 5.92
CA VAL A 31 7.92 0.54 5.21
C VAL A 31 7.56 0.71 3.74
N THR A 32 7.43 1.94 3.26
CA THR A 32 7.02 2.31 1.90
C THR A 32 7.84 3.49 1.37
N PHE A 33 9.16 3.31 1.32
CA PHE A 33 10.12 4.36 1.02
C PHE A 33 9.83 5.13 -0.29
N GLY A 34 9.57 4.40 -1.40
CA GLY A 34 9.20 4.95 -2.70
C GLY A 34 10.13 6.05 -3.20
N GLY A 35 9.59 7.28 -3.32
CA GLY A 35 10.34 8.47 -3.68
C GLY A 35 11.16 9.09 -2.54
N GLY A 36 11.08 8.55 -1.34
CA GLY A 36 11.82 8.99 -0.15
C GLY A 36 11.33 10.29 0.48
N GLY A 37 10.14 10.77 0.11
CA GLY A 37 9.66 12.06 0.59
C GLY A 37 9.36 12.08 2.09
N HIS A 38 8.61 11.09 2.59
CA HIS A 38 8.37 10.92 4.03
C HIS A 38 9.68 10.67 4.77
N SER A 39 10.54 9.78 4.25
CA SER A 39 11.83 9.47 4.85
C SER A 39 12.75 10.69 4.98
N ARG A 40 12.80 11.59 3.98
CA ARG A 40 13.57 12.85 4.08
C ARG A 40 13.04 13.75 5.19
N GLU A 41 11.74 13.89 5.32
CA GLU A 41 11.13 14.67 6.40
C GLU A 41 11.41 14.05 7.78
N ILE A 42 11.36 12.72 7.90
CA ILE A 42 11.73 12.01 9.14
C ILE A 42 13.19 12.30 9.49
N LEU A 43 14.11 12.12 8.52
CA LEU A 43 15.55 12.34 8.72
C LEU A 43 15.86 13.77 9.15
N SER A 44 15.16 14.77 8.63
CA SER A 44 15.35 16.17 9.00
C SER A 44 15.04 16.47 10.48
N ARG A 45 14.33 15.56 11.16
CA ARG A 45 13.96 15.68 12.58
C ARG A 45 14.81 14.81 13.50
N LEU A 46 15.69 13.98 12.95
CA LEU A 46 16.60 13.15 13.74
C LEU A 46 17.82 13.93 14.20
N GLY A 47 18.35 13.53 15.34
CA GLY A 47 19.67 13.95 15.86
C GLY A 47 20.68 12.81 15.70
N ASP A 48 21.86 13.00 16.31
CA ASP A 48 23.02 12.09 16.16
C ASP A 48 22.75 10.63 16.59
N GLY A 49 21.81 10.41 17.50
CA GLY A 49 21.41 9.08 17.97
C GLY A 49 20.25 8.45 17.20
N GLY A 50 19.63 9.21 16.29
CA GLY A 50 18.44 8.78 15.55
C GLY A 50 18.76 7.74 14.45
N ARG A 51 17.79 6.91 14.11
CA ARG A 51 17.90 5.90 13.04
C ARG A 51 16.60 5.78 12.25
N LEU A 52 16.72 5.65 10.93
CA LEU A 52 15.60 5.37 10.04
C LEU A 52 15.93 4.18 9.13
N LEU A 53 15.04 3.19 9.09
CA LEU A 53 15.02 2.15 8.07
C LEU A 53 13.93 2.46 7.05
N GLY A 54 14.30 2.49 5.77
CA GLY A 54 13.36 2.66 4.65
C GLY A 54 13.25 1.37 3.83
N PHE A 55 12.05 0.81 3.71
CA PHE A 55 11.79 -0.41 2.94
C PHE A 55 11.17 -0.07 1.58
N ASP A 56 11.65 -0.73 0.54
CA ASP A 56 10.92 -0.84 -0.71
C ASP A 56 11.28 -2.15 -1.43
N GLN A 57 10.30 -2.74 -2.12
CA GLN A 57 10.54 -3.94 -2.93
C GLN A 57 10.83 -3.60 -4.40
N ASP A 58 10.55 -2.36 -4.82
CA ASP A 58 10.82 -1.90 -6.18
C ASP A 58 12.28 -1.47 -6.33
N GLU A 59 12.93 -1.95 -7.38
CA GLU A 59 14.30 -1.55 -7.71
C GLU A 59 14.42 -0.08 -8.10
N ASP A 60 13.35 0.51 -8.63
CA ASP A 60 13.35 1.93 -9.02
C ASP A 60 13.44 2.86 -7.80
N ALA A 61 13.03 2.40 -6.62
CA ALA A 61 13.16 3.16 -5.37
C ALA A 61 14.63 3.38 -4.95
N GLU A 62 15.55 2.50 -5.35
CA GLU A 62 16.98 2.63 -5.04
C GLU A 62 17.60 3.94 -5.53
N ARG A 63 17.06 4.51 -6.62
CA ARG A 63 17.53 5.80 -7.17
C ARG A 63 17.25 6.98 -6.24
N ASN A 64 16.35 6.81 -5.29
CA ASN A 64 15.92 7.85 -4.35
C ASN A 64 16.61 7.76 -3.00
N ILE A 65 17.52 6.78 -2.81
CA ILE A 65 18.23 6.56 -1.54
C ILE A 65 18.91 7.87 -1.08
N VAL A 66 18.67 8.21 0.17
CA VAL A 66 19.26 9.39 0.81
C VAL A 66 20.64 9.01 1.33
N ASN A 67 21.65 9.79 0.98
CA ASN A 67 22.99 9.62 1.54
C ASN A 67 23.06 10.31 2.91
N ASP A 68 22.59 9.61 3.94
CA ASP A 68 22.53 10.07 5.32
C ASP A 68 22.98 8.94 6.24
N PRO A 69 23.89 9.21 7.21
CA PRO A 69 24.42 8.18 8.12
C PRO A 69 23.33 7.53 9.01
N HIS A 70 22.22 8.21 9.23
CA HIS A 70 21.09 7.73 10.03
C HIS A 70 20.11 6.87 9.21
N PHE A 71 20.31 6.79 7.88
CA PHE A 71 19.41 6.08 6.97
C PHE A 71 19.96 4.73 6.53
N THR A 72 19.12 3.71 6.62
CA THR A 72 19.40 2.37 6.09
C THR A 72 18.29 1.97 5.12
N PHE A 73 18.62 1.78 3.84
CA PHE A 73 17.69 1.27 2.85
C PHE A 73 17.63 -0.26 2.90
N VAL A 74 16.42 -0.80 2.90
CA VAL A 74 16.14 -2.25 2.90
C VAL A 74 15.36 -2.59 1.63
N ARG A 75 16.03 -3.21 0.66
CA ARG A 75 15.37 -3.67 -0.57
C ARG A 75 14.60 -4.95 -0.29
N SER A 76 13.40 -4.82 0.23
CA SER A 76 12.53 -5.96 0.54
C SER A 76 11.07 -5.55 0.63
N ASN A 77 10.19 -6.54 0.52
CA ASN A 77 8.79 -6.35 0.85
C ASN A 77 8.64 -6.16 2.38
N PHE A 78 7.81 -5.23 2.78
CA PHE A 78 7.56 -4.88 4.18
C PHE A 78 6.99 -6.05 5.03
N ARG A 79 6.46 -7.10 4.40
CA ARG A 79 6.05 -8.32 5.09
C ARG A 79 7.16 -8.95 5.93
N TYR A 80 8.41 -8.69 5.55
CA TYR A 80 9.60 -9.18 6.25
C TYR A 80 10.14 -8.19 7.29
N LEU A 81 9.35 -7.21 7.73
CA LEU A 81 9.74 -6.20 8.71
C LEU A 81 10.43 -6.81 9.93
N HIS A 82 9.80 -7.81 10.57
CA HIS A 82 10.37 -8.50 11.74
C HIS A 82 11.76 -9.09 11.46
N ASN A 83 11.94 -9.75 10.31
CA ASN A 83 13.21 -10.38 9.93
C ASN A 83 14.34 -9.35 9.80
N PHE A 84 14.06 -8.20 9.14
CA PHE A 84 15.06 -7.16 8.94
C PHE A 84 15.36 -6.36 10.20
N LEU A 85 14.39 -6.13 11.07
CA LEU A 85 14.67 -5.54 12.39
C LEU A 85 15.66 -6.41 13.18
N ARG A 86 15.42 -7.72 13.22
CA ARG A 86 16.37 -8.67 13.85
C ARG A 86 17.73 -8.66 13.18
N TYR A 87 17.80 -8.63 11.85
CA TYR A 87 19.06 -8.60 11.10
C TYR A 87 19.90 -7.36 11.45
N HIS A 88 19.25 -6.22 11.65
CA HIS A 88 19.89 -4.96 12.04
C HIS A 88 20.08 -4.78 13.56
N GLY A 89 19.78 -5.81 14.37
CA GLY A 89 19.90 -5.75 15.82
C GLY A 89 18.93 -4.76 16.48
N ILE A 90 17.77 -4.52 15.86
CA ILE A 90 16.74 -3.62 16.38
C ILE A 90 15.64 -4.46 17.03
N GLU A 91 15.52 -4.37 18.35
CA GLU A 91 14.49 -5.07 19.10
C GLU A 91 13.14 -4.34 19.04
N GLN A 92 13.17 -3.03 19.18
CA GLN A 92 11.99 -2.19 19.23
C GLN A 92 12.19 -0.87 18.49
N VAL A 93 11.10 -0.30 17.98
CA VAL A 93 11.08 0.96 17.26
C VAL A 93 10.12 1.97 17.89
N ASP A 94 10.39 3.26 17.69
CA ASP A 94 9.58 4.36 18.21
C ASP A 94 8.37 4.67 17.33
N ALA A 95 8.49 4.49 16.00
CA ALA A 95 7.31 4.50 15.13
C ALA A 95 7.54 3.72 13.82
N VAL A 96 6.41 3.31 13.23
CA VAL A 96 6.33 2.71 11.90
C VAL A 96 5.37 3.54 11.06
N LEU A 97 5.85 3.99 9.90
CA LEU A 97 5.06 4.66 8.87
C LEU A 97 4.84 3.70 7.70
N ALA A 98 3.61 3.66 7.19
CA ALA A 98 3.23 2.96 5.97
C ALA A 98 2.35 3.85 5.09
N ASP A 99 2.81 4.19 3.89
CA ASP A 99 2.00 4.80 2.82
C ASP A 99 1.65 3.71 1.81
N LEU A 100 0.50 3.04 2.01
CA LEU A 100 0.09 1.83 1.29
C LEU A 100 -0.42 2.10 -0.13
N GLY A 101 0.00 3.20 -0.73
CA GLY A 101 -0.28 3.54 -2.12
C GLY A 101 0.63 2.81 -3.11
N VAL A 102 0.23 2.89 -4.36
CA VAL A 102 1.12 2.59 -5.48
C VAL A 102 1.89 3.85 -5.80
N SER A 103 3.20 3.74 -5.96
CA SER A 103 4.03 4.87 -6.39
C SER A 103 3.43 5.51 -7.66
N SER A 104 3.42 6.83 -7.70
CA SER A 104 2.99 7.56 -8.90
C SER A 104 3.78 7.16 -10.13
N HIS A 105 5.06 6.82 -9.94
CA HIS A 105 5.92 6.31 -10.99
C HIS A 105 5.33 5.06 -11.67
N HIS A 106 4.75 4.12 -10.92
CA HIS A 106 4.12 2.92 -11.49
C HIS A 106 2.91 3.24 -12.38
N PHE A 107 2.14 4.29 -12.06
CA PHE A 107 1.00 4.69 -12.89
C PHE A 107 1.40 5.45 -14.15
N ASP A 108 2.56 6.10 -14.14
CA ASP A 108 3.04 6.92 -15.24
C ASP A 108 3.93 6.12 -16.22
N ASP A 109 4.44 4.97 -15.78
CA ASP A 109 5.19 4.03 -16.62
C ASP A 109 4.23 3.05 -17.30
N SER A 110 4.07 3.21 -18.62
CA SER A 110 3.19 2.35 -19.44
C SER A 110 3.65 0.88 -19.49
N GLU A 111 4.95 0.61 -19.29
CA GLU A 111 5.47 -0.76 -19.33
C GLU A 111 5.18 -1.55 -18.05
N ARG A 112 4.82 -0.86 -16.97
CA ARG A 112 4.52 -1.49 -15.67
C ARG A 112 3.10 -2.06 -15.59
N GLY A 113 2.18 -1.64 -16.44
CA GLY A 113 0.82 -2.20 -16.51
C GLY A 113 -0.16 -1.78 -15.42
N PHE A 114 0.15 -0.80 -14.57
CA PHE A 114 -0.72 -0.37 -13.46
C PHE A 114 -1.87 0.55 -13.88
N SER A 115 -1.80 1.14 -15.06
CA SER A 115 -2.78 2.12 -15.54
C SER A 115 -3.46 1.67 -16.84
N PHE A 116 -4.78 1.77 -16.88
CA PHE A 116 -5.56 1.54 -18.10
C PHE A 116 -5.63 2.75 -19.03
N ARG A 117 -4.81 3.79 -18.77
CA ARG A 117 -4.72 4.98 -19.63
C ARG A 117 -3.80 4.79 -20.83
N PHE A 118 -2.88 3.87 -20.72
CA PHE A 118 -1.87 3.55 -21.71
C PHE A 118 -2.00 2.08 -22.10
N ASP A 119 -1.70 1.76 -23.33
CA ASP A 119 -1.51 0.36 -23.73
C ASP A 119 -0.08 -0.08 -23.40
N GLY A 120 0.07 -1.36 -23.08
CA GLY A 120 1.35 -1.96 -22.69
C GLY A 120 1.14 -3.37 -22.16
N ALA A 121 2.20 -3.95 -21.62
CA ALA A 121 2.11 -5.27 -21.00
C ALA A 121 1.16 -5.28 -19.79
N LEU A 122 0.35 -6.33 -19.67
CA LEU A 122 -0.53 -6.54 -18.51
C LEU A 122 0.29 -7.19 -17.37
N ASP A 123 1.22 -6.42 -16.76
CA ASP A 123 2.19 -6.93 -15.78
C ASP A 123 1.71 -6.73 -14.33
N MET A 124 1.67 -5.50 -13.83
CA MET A 124 1.27 -5.06 -12.49
C MET A 124 2.18 -5.53 -11.33
N ARG A 125 3.36 -6.10 -11.57
CA ARG A 125 4.28 -6.49 -10.51
C ARG A 125 5.01 -5.28 -9.94
N MET A 126 5.01 -5.11 -8.63
CA MET A 126 5.87 -4.14 -7.95
C MET A 126 7.33 -4.62 -7.95
N ASN A 127 7.54 -5.91 -7.73
CA ASN A 127 8.84 -6.57 -7.88
C ASN A 127 8.89 -7.35 -9.19
N LYS A 128 9.62 -6.84 -10.20
CA LYS A 128 9.74 -7.46 -11.53
C LYS A 128 10.41 -8.84 -11.53
N ARG A 129 11.14 -9.19 -10.44
CA ARG A 129 11.92 -10.43 -10.35
C ARG A 129 11.11 -11.63 -9.86
N ALA A 130 9.90 -11.41 -9.37
CA ALA A 130 9.13 -12.46 -8.72
C ALA A 130 7.64 -12.38 -9.06
N GLY A 131 6.97 -13.51 -8.88
CA GLY A 131 5.53 -13.63 -8.94
C GLY A 131 4.96 -13.75 -10.35
N LEU A 132 3.63 -13.93 -10.38
CA LEU A 132 2.83 -13.96 -11.60
C LEU A 132 2.52 -12.54 -12.03
N THR A 133 2.47 -12.30 -13.33
CA THR A 133 1.93 -11.07 -13.92
C THR A 133 0.40 -11.07 -13.88
N ALA A 134 -0.21 -9.91 -14.08
CA ALA A 134 -1.66 -9.85 -14.24
C ALA A 134 -2.12 -10.63 -15.50
N ALA A 135 -1.30 -10.66 -16.56
CA ALA A 135 -1.53 -11.50 -17.73
C ALA A 135 -1.54 -13.00 -17.36
N ASP A 136 -0.61 -13.45 -16.52
CA ASP A 136 -0.61 -14.84 -16.06
C ASP A 136 -1.88 -15.17 -15.29
N ILE A 137 -2.31 -14.30 -14.38
CA ILE A 137 -3.52 -14.47 -13.59
C ILE A 137 -4.76 -14.62 -14.50
N VAL A 138 -4.98 -13.70 -15.43
CA VAL A 138 -6.17 -13.74 -16.28
C VAL A 138 -6.15 -14.92 -17.26
N ASN A 139 -4.97 -15.43 -17.61
CA ASN A 139 -4.84 -16.56 -18.53
C ASN A 139 -4.86 -17.93 -17.84
N THR A 140 -4.49 -18.03 -16.55
CA THR A 140 -4.26 -19.33 -15.91
C THR A 140 -5.23 -19.67 -14.78
N TYR A 141 -5.75 -18.66 -14.06
CA TYR A 141 -6.68 -18.91 -12.97
C TYR A 141 -8.00 -19.46 -13.50
N ASP A 142 -8.62 -20.37 -12.75
CA ASP A 142 -9.98 -20.83 -13.06
C ASP A 142 -11.02 -19.72 -12.89
N GLU A 143 -12.22 -19.96 -13.42
CA GLU A 143 -13.30 -18.95 -13.42
C GLU A 143 -13.75 -18.58 -12.02
N GLU A 144 -13.80 -19.54 -11.08
CA GLU A 144 -14.21 -19.31 -9.71
C GLU A 144 -13.21 -18.41 -8.99
N ARG A 145 -11.92 -18.73 -9.08
CA ARG A 145 -10.86 -17.92 -8.48
C ARG A 145 -10.79 -16.50 -9.04
N LEU A 146 -10.98 -16.34 -10.35
CA LEU A 146 -11.07 -15.00 -10.96
C LEU A 146 -12.27 -14.23 -10.43
N ALA A 147 -13.43 -14.88 -10.30
CA ALA A 147 -14.63 -14.27 -9.75
C ALA A 147 -14.40 -13.81 -8.29
N ASP A 148 -13.75 -14.64 -7.50
CA ASP A 148 -13.43 -14.34 -6.11
C ASP A 148 -12.49 -13.13 -5.99
N ILE A 149 -11.43 -13.04 -6.79
CA ILE A 149 -10.52 -11.89 -6.82
C ILE A 149 -11.29 -10.61 -7.13
N PHE A 150 -12.10 -10.61 -8.17
CA PHE A 150 -12.87 -9.44 -8.57
C PHE A 150 -13.95 -9.06 -7.53
N TYR A 151 -14.52 -10.04 -6.86
CA TYR A 151 -15.47 -9.80 -5.78
C TYR A 151 -14.81 -9.27 -4.52
N LEU A 152 -13.78 -9.96 -4.03
CA LEU A 152 -13.13 -9.67 -2.76
C LEU A 152 -12.26 -8.41 -2.83
N TYR A 153 -11.45 -8.27 -3.88
CA TYR A 153 -10.48 -7.17 -4.01
C TYR A 153 -10.97 -6.00 -4.85
N GLY A 154 -11.88 -6.27 -5.79
CA GLY A 154 -12.51 -5.24 -6.62
C GLY A 154 -13.83 -4.73 -6.08
N GLU A 155 -14.45 -5.42 -5.13
CA GLU A 155 -15.81 -5.13 -4.66
C GLU A 155 -16.81 -5.01 -5.84
N LEU A 156 -16.64 -5.91 -6.86
CA LEU A 156 -17.42 -5.92 -8.08
C LEU A 156 -18.61 -6.86 -7.96
N LYS A 157 -19.83 -6.35 -8.08
CA LYS A 157 -21.06 -7.14 -7.99
C LYS A 157 -21.24 -8.11 -9.16
N ASN A 158 -20.66 -7.81 -10.32
CA ASN A 158 -20.74 -8.62 -11.55
C ASN A 158 -19.49 -9.49 -11.77
N SER A 159 -18.74 -9.80 -10.70
CA SER A 159 -17.46 -10.51 -10.73
C SER A 159 -17.54 -11.86 -11.48
N ARG A 160 -18.61 -12.65 -11.29
CA ARG A 160 -18.82 -13.94 -11.99
C ARG A 160 -18.95 -13.75 -13.49
N LYS A 161 -19.74 -12.74 -13.93
CA LYS A 161 -19.89 -12.44 -15.35
C LYS A 161 -18.56 -11.99 -15.96
N LEU A 162 -17.81 -11.16 -15.23
CA LEU A 162 -16.48 -10.68 -15.65
C LEU A 162 -15.52 -11.87 -15.83
N ALA A 163 -15.44 -12.77 -14.84
CA ALA A 163 -14.60 -13.96 -14.90
C ALA A 163 -14.97 -14.86 -16.09
N SER A 164 -16.26 -15.13 -16.29
CA SER A 164 -16.75 -15.96 -17.40
C SER A 164 -16.38 -15.39 -18.77
N VAL A 165 -16.47 -14.07 -18.97
CA VAL A 165 -16.10 -13.42 -20.23
C VAL A 165 -14.60 -13.51 -20.47
N ILE A 166 -13.77 -13.31 -19.45
CA ILE A 166 -12.31 -13.45 -19.54
C ILE A 166 -11.93 -14.90 -19.91
N VAL A 167 -12.50 -15.91 -19.23
CA VAL A 167 -12.19 -17.32 -19.49
C VAL A 167 -12.59 -17.74 -20.91
N LYS A 168 -13.72 -17.25 -21.42
CA LYS A 168 -14.13 -17.48 -22.81
C LYS A 168 -13.19 -16.82 -23.81
N ALA A 169 -12.80 -15.57 -23.57
CA ALA A 169 -11.92 -14.83 -24.46
C ALA A 169 -10.53 -15.45 -24.56
N ARG A 170 -9.91 -15.80 -23.42
CA ARG A 170 -8.56 -16.42 -23.40
C ARG A 170 -8.49 -17.78 -24.06
N ALA A 171 -9.60 -18.50 -24.18
CA ALA A 171 -9.66 -19.77 -24.90
C ALA A 171 -9.45 -19.59 -26.40
N ALA A 172 -9.80 -18.43 -26.97
CA ALA A 172 -9.58 -18.10 -28.37
C ALA A 172 -8.21 -17.44 -28.59
N GLN A 173 -7.80 -16.55 -27.71
CA GLN A 173 -6.53 -15.83 -27.80
C GLN A 173 -6.01 -15.46 -26.40
N LYS A 174 -4.73 -15.73 -26.16
CA LYS A 174 -4.04 -15.33 -24.93
C LYS A 174 -4.06 -13.80 -24.75
N ILE A 175 -4.37 -13.36 -23.55
CA ILE A 175 -4.44 -11.95 -23.19
C ILE A 175 -3.06 -11.51 -22.69
N GLY A 176 -2.38 -10.62 -23.40
CA GLY A 176 -1.02 -10.19 -23.06
C GLY A 176 -0.90 -8.70 -22.75
N THR A 177 -1.81 -7.88 -23.31
CA THR A 177 -1.74 -6.42 -23.17
C THR A 177 -2.96 -5.85 -22.46
N ILE A 178 -2.81 -4.61 -21.99
CA ILE A 178 -3.90 -3.83 -21.42
C ILE A 178 -4.99 -3.60 -22.45
N GLY A 179 -4.62 -3.28 -23.71
CA GLY A 179 -5.58 -3.05 -24.78
C GLY A 179 -6.45 -4.25 -25.04
N GLU A 180 -5.86 -5.44 -25.23
CA GLU A 180 -6.60 -6.71 -25.40
C GLU A 180 -7.53 -7.00 -24.23
N PHE A 181 -7.04 -6.78 -23.00
CA PHE A 181 -7.85 -6.98 -21.80
C PHE A 181 -9.03 -6.01 -21.73
N LEU A 182 -8.81 -4.73 -22.05
CA LEU A 182 -9.86 -3.72 -22.06
C LEU A 182 -10.95 -4.00 -23.12
N GLU A 183 -10.57 -4.48 -24.31
CA GLU A 183 -11.54 -4.84 -25.35
C GLU A 183 -12.52 -5.92 -24.88
N ILE A 184 -12.04 -6.86 -24.05
CA ILE A 184 -12.84 -7.94 -23.48
C ILE A 184 -13.79 -7.43 -22.41
N ILE A 185 -13.32 -6.56 -21.49
CA ILE A 185 -14.07 -6.24 -20.27
C ILE A 185 -14.91 -4.95 -20.37
N LYS A 186 -14.51 -3.95 -21.15
CA LYS A 186 -15.25 -2.70 -21.30
C LYS A 186 -16.73 -2.86 -21.66
N PRO A 187 -17.12 -3.79 -22.57
CA PRO A 187 -18.53 -3.97 -22.90
C PRO A 187 -19.43 -4.38 -21.72
N LEU A 188 -18.83 -4.81 -20.60
CA LEU A 188 -19.57 -5.18 -19.38
C LEU A 188 -19.97 -3.98 -18.53
N PHE A 189 -19.42 -2.80 -18.81
CA PHE A 189 -19.60 -1.59 -17.99
C PHE A 189 -20.34 -0.52 -18.79
N GLY A 190 -21.31 0.14 -18.14
CA GLY A 190 -21.98 1.30 -18.72
C GLY A 190 -21.04 2.51 -18.77
N ARG A 191 -21.16 3.34 -19.82
CA ARG A 191 -20.28 4.49 -20.09
C ARG A 191 -20.05 5.41 -18.89
N GLU A 192 -21.08 5.68 -18.10
CA GLU A 192 -21.00 6.57 -16.92
C GLU A 192 -20.14 5.99 -15.77
N ARG A 193 -20.08 4.66 -15.65
CA ARG A 193 -19.38 3.96 -14.57
C ARG A 193 -18.08 3.27 -15.02
N GLU A 194 -17.82 3.25 -16.31
CA GLU A 194 -16.70 2.52 -16.90
C GLU A 194 -15.39 2.78 -16.20
N LYS A 195 -14.97 4.04 -16.08
CA LYS A 195 -13.70 4.40 -15.43
C LYS A 195 -13.61 3.89 -13.97
N LYS A 196 -14.72 4.00 -13.24
CA LYS A 196 -14.76 3.55 -11.84
C LYS A 196 -14.69 2.04 -11.72
N GLU A 197 -15.42 1.31 -12.56
CA GLU A 197 -15.41 -0.14 -12.54
C GLU A 197 -14.07 -0.70 -13.07
N LEU A 198 -13.48 -0.10 -14.10
CA LEU A 198 -12.13 -0.45 -14.57
C LEU A 198 -11.08 -0.25 -13.47
N ALA A 199 -11.13 0.86 -12.73
CA ALA A 199 -10.21 1.08 -11.61
C ALA A 199 -10.30 -0.03 -10.57
N LYS A 200 -11.49 -0.56 -10.28
CA LYS A 200 -11.69 -1.68 -9.37
C LYS A 200 -11.16 -3.01 -9.93
N VAL A 201 -11.32 -3.26 -11.22
CA VAL A 201 -10.76 -4.45 -11.89
C VAL A 201 -9.24 -4.42 -11.79
N PHE A 202 -8.61 -3.30 -12.11
CA PHE A 202 -7.17 -3.11 -12.02
C PHE A 202 -6.67 -3.20 -10.58
N GLN A 203 -7.40 -2.62 -9.62
CA GLN A 203 -7.12 -2.78 -8.19
C GLN A 203 -7.13 -4.26 -7.78
N ALA A 204 -8.13 -5.02 -8.20
CA ALA A 204 -8.25 -6.43 -7.85
C ALA A 204 -7.07 -7.26 -8.37
N LEU A 205 -6.69 -7.09 -9.64
CA LEU A 205 -5.55 -7.77 -10.24
C LEU A 205 -4.24 -7.36 -9.54
N ARG A 206 -4.04 -6.07 -9.28
CA ARG A 206 -2.85 -5.56 -8.61
C ARG A 206 -2.67 -6.15 -7.21
N ILE A 207 -3.76 -6.18 -6.43
CA ILE A 207 -3.75 -6.76 -5.08
C ILE A 207 -3.36 -8.24 -5.14
N GLU A 208 -3.91 -9.02 -6.09
CA GLU A 208 -3.58 -10.43 -6.24
C GLU A 208 -2.13 -10.64 -6.71
N VAL A 209 -1.69 -9.91 -7.76
CA VAL A 209 -0.32 -9.99 -8.29
C VAL A 209 0.72 -9.78 -7.21
N ASN A 210 0.51 -8.77 -6.36
CA ASN A 210 1.48 -8.35 -5.35
C ASN A 210 1.20 -8.95 -3.96
N ARG A 211 0.13 -9.75 -3.81
CA ARG A 211 -0.31 -10.33 -2.53
C ARG A 211 -0.41 -9.26 -1.44
N GLU A 212 -0.98 -8.09 -1.80
CA GLU A 212 -0.95 -6.88 -0.97
C GLU A 212 -1.63 -7.09 0.39
N MET A 213 -2.75 -7.80 0.42
CA MET A 213 -3.51 -8.01 1.66
C MET A 213 -2.78 -8.92 2.65
N GLU A 214 -2.08 -9.95 2.16
CA GLU A 214 -1.26 -10.84 3.00
C GLU A 214 -0.04 -10.09 3.53
N ALA A 215 0.66 -9.37 2.65
CA ALA A 215 1.81 -8.56 3.05
C ALA A 215 1.42 -7.51 4.10
N LEU A 216 0.28 -6.84 3.91
CA LEU A 216 -0.26 -5.87 4.87
C LEU A 216 -0.55 -6.53 6.22
N LYS A 217 -1.20 -7.69 6.23
CA LYS A 217 -1.45 -8.46 7.46
C LYS A 217 -0.16 -8.73 8.23
N GLU A 218 0.83 -9.31 7.55
CA GLU A 218 2.12 -9.66 8.16
C GLU A 218 2.85 -8.42 8.70
N MET A 219 2.86 -7.33 7.94
CA MET A 219 3.46 -6.06 8.37
C MET A 219 2.76 -5.47 9.60
N LEU A 220 1.43 -5.46 9.63
CA LEU A 220 0.67 -4.89 10.75
C LEU A 220 0.93 -5.64 12.06
N TYR A 221 1.00 -6.96 12.02
CA TYR A 221 1.36 -7.75 13.20
C TYR A 221 2.83 -7.54 13.61
N ALA A 222 3.75 -7.56 12.65
CA ALA A 222 5.16 -7.29 12.92
C ALA A 222 5.40 -5.89 13.51
N ALA A 223 4.71 -4.87 12.99
CA ALA A 223 4.76 -3.51 13.52
C ALA A 223 4.18 -3.43 14.94
N THR A 224 3.07 -4.15 15.20
CA THR A 224 2.46 -4.20 16.53
C THR A 224 3.42 -4.79 17.56
N GLU A 225 4.18 -5.83 17.21
CA GLU A 225 5.17 -6.45 18.09
C GLU A 225 6.41 -5.58 18.29
N ALA A 226 6.89 -4.95 17.22
CA ALA A 226 8.12 -4.17 17.23
C ALA A 226 7.98 -2.79 17.89
N LEU A 227 6.78 -2.24 17.99
CA LEU A 227 6.58 -0.92 18.60
C LEU A 227 6.79 -0.96 20.11
N LYS A 228 7.58 0.00 20.62
CA LYS A 228 7.70 0.28 22.06
C LYS A 228 6.35 0.73 22.63
N PRO A 229 6.09 0.55 23.94
CA PRO A 229 5.03 1.29 24.61
C PRO A 229 5.16 2.80 24.38
N GLY A 230 4.08 3.47 23.98
CA GLY A 230 4.09 4.87 23.53
C GLY A 230 4.55 5.10 22.10
N GLY A 231 5.02 4.06 21.41
CA GLY A 231 5.39 4.12 19.99
C GLY A 231 4.17 4.29 19.07
N ARG A 232 4.39 4.75 17.84
CA ARG A 232 3.32 5.16 16.91
C ARG A 232 3.25 4.25 15.68
N LEU A 233 2.03 3.79 15.37
CA LEU A 233 1.69 3.18 14.09
C LEU A 233 0.95 4.22 13.24
N VAL A 234 1.54 4.61 12.11
CA VAL A 234 1.04 5.66 11.21
C VAL A 234 0.81 5.06 9.85
N VAL A 235 -0.44 5.00 9.37
CA VAL A 235 -0.76 4.29 8.13
C VAL A 235 -1.68 5.12 7.25
N ILE A 236 -1.26 5.33 6.00
CA ILE A 236 -2.05 5.90 4.92
C ILE A 236 -2.58 4.76 4.05
N THR A 237 -3.86 4.78 3.73
CA THR A 237 -4.53 3.80 2.86
C THR A 237 -5.32 4.50 1.76
N TYR A 238 -5.54 3.83 0.62
CA TYR A 238 -6.22 4.40 -0.55
C TYR A 238 -7.46 3.63 -0.99
N HIS A 239 -7.72 2.47 -0.41
CA HIS A 239 -8.91 1.66 -0.69
C HIS A 239 -9.51 1.05 0.58
N SER A 240 -10.80 0.72 0.50
CA SER A 240 -11.63 0.23 1.61
C SER A 240 -11.08 -0.98 2.33
N LEU A 241 -10.47 -1.92 1.61
CA LEU A 241 -9.98 -3.20 2.17
C LEU A 241 -8.81 -2.96 3.12
N ALA A 242 -7.79 -2.22 2.66
CA ALA A 242 -6.64 -1.86 3.50
C ALA A 242 -7.08 -0.99 4.69
N ASP A 243 -7.93 0.03 4.47
CA ASP A 243 -8.44 0.90 5.52
C ASP A 243 -9.20 0.11 6.60
N ARG A 244 -9.98 -0.89 6.21
CA ARG A 244 -10.71 -1.76 7.13
C ARG A 244 -9.75 -2.57 8.00
N MET A 245 -8.73 -3.19 7.41
CA MET A 245 -7.74 -4.00 8.11
C MET A 245 -6.95 -3.15 9.13
N VAL A 246 -6.46 -1.97 8.70
CA VAL A 246 -5.75 -1.03 9.58
C VAL A 246 -6.63 -0.53 10.72
N LYS A 247 -7.87 -0.12 10.40
CA LYS A 247 -8.84 0.29 11.42
C LYS A 247 -9.09 -0.81 12.44
N ASN A 248 -9.25 -2.05 11.98
CA ASN A 248 -9.56 -3.18 12.83
C ASN A 248 -8.42 -3.46 13.82
N ILE A 249 -7.18 -3.62 13.32
CA ILE A 249 -6.04 -3.91 14.21
C ILE A 249 -5.82 -2.80 15.25
N MET A 250 -5.98 -1.52 14.86
CA MET A 250 -5.84 -0.39 15.77
C MET A 250 -6.95 -0.32 16.83
N LYS A 251 -8.14 -0.88 16.55
CA LYS A 251 -9.29 -0.85 17.46
C LYS A 251 -9.45 -2.11 18.32
N THR A 252 -9.13 -3.26 17.75
CA THR A 252 -9.42 -4.56 18.37
C THR A 252 -8.21 -5.47 18.51
N GLY A 253 -7.02 -5.04 18.04
CA GLY A 253 -5.81 -5.83 18.10
C GLY A 253 -5.73 -6.94 17.04
N ASN A 254 -6.74 -7.10 16.19
CA ASN A 254 -6.75 -8.09 15.12
C ASN A 254 -7.35 -7.51 13.83
N ILE A 255 -6.99 -8.10 12.69
CA ILE A 255 -7.43 -7.61 11.37
C ILE A 255 -8.89 -7.95 11.05
N GLU A 256 -9.47 -8.92 11.72
CA GLU A 256 -10.85 -9.36 11.58
C GLU A 256 -11.83 -8.36 12.20
N GLY A 257 -11.36 -7.54 13.16
CA GLY A 257 -12.17 -6.57 13.88
C GLY A 257 -13.04 -7.21 14.97
N GLN A 258 -12.64 -8.37 15.46
CA GLN A 258 -13.31 -9.07 16.54
C GLN A 258 -12.79 -8.51 17.88
N ALA A 259 -13.67 -7.86 18.63
CA ALA A 259 -13.32 -7.33 19.94
C ALA A 259 -13.27 -8.46 20.97
N GLU A 260 -12.12 -8.61 21.63
CA GLU A 260 -11.99 -9.40 22.84
C GLU A 260 -12.16 -8.46 24.04
N ASN A 261 -13.09 -8.76 24.93
CA ASN A 261 -13.35 -7.95 26.10
C ASN A 261 -12.75 -8.62 27.34
N ASP A 262 -12.24 -7.80 28.27
CA ASP A 262 -11.90 -8.26 29.61
C ASP A 262 -13.17 -8.54 30.44
N PHE A 263 -12.98 -9.00 31.67
CA PHE A 263 -14.08 -9.31 32.59
C PHE A 263 -14.97 -8.07 32.87
N PHE A 264 -14.45 -6.86 32.73
CA PHE A 264 -15.16 -5.59 32.93
C PHE A 264 -15.80 -5.03 31.66
N GLY A 265 -15.65 -5.72 30.50
CA GLY A 265 -16.22 -5.29 29.22
C GLY A 265 -15.36 -4.31 28.43
N HIS A 266 -14.12 -4.05 28.85
CA HIS A 266 -13.19 -3.23 28.06
C HIS A 266 -12.57 -4.03 26.94
N VAL A 267 -12.51 -3.44 25.74
CA VAL A 267 -11.86 -4.06 24.58
C VAL A 267 -10.36 -4.18 24.84
N GLN A 268 -9.85 -5.41 24.75
CA GLN A 268 -8.42 -5.67 24.78
C GLN A 268 -7.81 -5.32 23.42
N THR A 269 -7.04 -4.26 23.38
CA THR A 269 -6.34 -3.83 22.17
C THR A 269 -4.93 -3.37 22.53
N PRO A 270 -3.93 -3.67 21.69
CA PRO A 270 -2.57 -3.18 21.93
C PRO A 270 -2.41 -1.68 21.63
N PHE A 271 -3.47 -1.00 21.18
CA PHE A 271 -3.38 0.37 20.72
C PHE A 271 -4.41 1.30 21.35
N ARG A 272 -4.01 2.56 21.53
CA ARG A 272 -4.88 3.71 21.75
C ARG A 272 -4.91 4.57 20.49
N LEU A 273 -6.09 4.87 19.96
CA LEU A 273 -6.21 5.77 18.82
C LEU A 273 -5.74 7.18 19.19
N VAL A 274 -4.86 7.77 18.39
CA VAL A 274 -4.40 9.16 18.57
C VAL A 274 -5.46 10.13 18.07
N ASN A 275 -6.13 9.77 16.99
CA ASN A 275 -7.23 10.54 16.41
C ASN A 275 -8.45 9.64 16.22
N ASN A 276 -9.61 10.09 16.71
CA ASN A 276 -10.87 9.36 16.56
C ASN A 276 -11.43 9.41 15.13
N LYS A 277 -11.16 10.52 14.42
CA LYS A 277 -11.56 10.71 13.03
C LYS A 277 -10.34 10.46 12.11
N VAL A 278 -10.59 9.79 11.01
CA VAL A 278 -9.57 9.64 9.97
C VAL A 278 -9.14 11.01 9.43
N ILE A 279 -7.85 11.20 9.22
CA ILE A 279 -7.31 12.40 8.57
C ILE A 279 -7.33 12.15 7.06
N VAL A 280 -7.83 13.12 6.32
CA VAL A 280 -7.93 13.10 4.85
C VAL A 280 -7.25 14.33 4.28
N PRO A 281 -6.77 14.29 3.03
CA PRO A 281 -6.21 15.46 2.36
C PRO A 281 -7.21 16.61 2.29
N ASP A 282 -6.73 17.83 2.42
CA ASP A 282 -7.51 19.03 2.18
C ASP A 282 -7.72 19.29 0.67
N ASN A 283 -8.49 20.31 0.33
CA ASN A 283 -8.77 20.63 -1.06
C ASN A 283 -7.51 21.07 -1.81
N ASP A 284 -6.62 21.81 -1.16
CA ASP A 284 -5.39 22.32 -1.76
C ASP A 284 -4.44 21.16 -2.10
N GLU A 285 -4.36 20.14 -1.24
CA GLU A 285 -3.59 18.94 -1.52
C GLU A 285 -4.22 18.14 -2.67
N ILE A 286 -5.55 18.00 -2.70
CA ILE A 286 -6.26 17.29 -3.77
C ILE A 286 -6.10 18.00 -5.12
N GLU A 287 -6.09 19.32 -5.15
CA GLU A 287 -5.84 20.09 -6.38
C GLU A 287 -4.42 19.90 -6.90
N ARG A 288 -3.43 19.96 -6.01
CA ARG A 288 -2.01 19.72 -6.36
C ARG A 288 -1.71 18.26 -6.72
N ASN A 289 -2.35 17.32 -6.01
CA ASN A 289 -2.19 15.89 -6.21
C ASN A 289 -3.55 15.17 -6.22
N PRO A 290 -4.26 15.08 -7.36
CA PRO A 290 -5.56 14.41 -7.43
C PRO A 290 -5.56 12.94 -7.00
N ARG A 291 -4.39 12.28 -6.97
CA ARG A 291 -4.24 10.90 -6.50
C ARG A 291 -4.41 10.78 -4.98
N SER A 292 -4.20 11.87 -4.23
CA SER A 292 -4.40 11.89 -2.78
C SER A 292 -5.88 11.78 -2.36
N ARG A 293 -6.82 12.07 -3.25
CA ARG A 293 -8.28 12.18 -2.95
C ARG A 293 -8.85 11.04 -2.11
N SER A 294 -8.36 9.82 -2.31
CA SER A 294 -8.84 8.63 -1.58
C SER A 294 -8.01 8.29 -0.35
N ALA A 295 -6.97 9.06 -0.06
CA ALA A 295 -6.08 8.83 1.06
C ALA A 295 -6.80 8.97 2.40
N LYS A 296 -6.46 8.07 3.33
CA LYS A 296 -6.95 8.05 4.70
C LYS A 296 -5.79 7.73 5.63
N LEU A 297 -5.43 8.68 6.47
CA LEU A 297 -4.40 8.51 7.48
C LEU A 297 -5.02 8.11 8.82
N ARG A 298 -4.50 7.05 9.40
CA ARG A 298 -4.80 6.59 10.77
C ARG A 298 -3.54 6.53 11.60
N ILE A 299 -3.66 6.96 12.86
CA ILE A 299 -2.57 7.02 13.82
C ILE A 299 -3.02 6.35 15.12
N ALA A 300 -2.22 5.41 15.59
CA ALA A 300 -2.43 4.76 16.88
C ALA A 300 -1.13 4.71 17.68
N GLU A 301 -1.26 4.76 18.99
CA GLU A 301 -0.17 4.65 19.96
C GLU A 301 -0.20 3.27 20.60
N LYS A 302 0.93 2.63 20.69
CA LYS A 302 1.11 1.36 21.39
C LYS A 302 0.93 1.56 22.90
N LEU A 303 0.11 0.71 23.53
CA LEU A 303 -0.10 0.68 24.98
C LEU A 303 1.00 -0.07 25.73
#